data_1100c797624e20898514a4b891386ba2
#
_entry.id   1100c797624e20898514a4b891386ba2
#
_cell.length_a   1.000
_cell.length_b   1.000
_cell.length_c   1.000
_cell.angle_alpha   90.00
_cell.angle_beta   90.00
_cell.angle_gamma   90.00
#
_symmetry.space_group_name_H-M   'P 1'
#
loop_
_entity.id
_entity.type
_entity.pdbx_description
1 polymer ?
#
loop_
_entity_poly.entity_id
_entity_poly.type
_entity_poly.pdbx_seq_one_letter_code
_entity_poly.pdbx_strand_id
1 'polypeptide(L)'
;MIKTTLKVKGMACGMCEAHINDEIRKNFNVKKVSSSHTKGETVIISEEPIDEDTVKAVIAAKGYTVTAIAAGPYEKKRFSLFG
;
A
#
# COMPACT_ATOMS: atom_id res chain seq x y z
N MET A 1 3.06 4.63 13.91
CA MET A 1 2.79 4.51 12.46
C MET A 1 2.12 3.21 12.17
N ILE A 2 1.39 3.18 11.08
CA ILE A 2 0.62 2.01 10.69
C ILE A 2 1.13 1.53 9.34
N LYS A 3 1.29 0.23 9.21
CA LYS A 3 1.66 -0.40 7.95
C LYS A 3 0.43 -1.12 7.41
N THR A 4 -0.03 -0.73 6.24
CA THR A 4 -1.16 -1.36 5.59
C THR A 4 -0.66 -2.08 4.35
N THR A 5 -0.92 -3.38 4.26
CA THR A 5 -0.50 -4.19 3.12
C THR A 5 -1.73 -4.59 2.33
N LEU A 6 -1.74 -4.27 1.05
CA LEU A 6 -2.83 -4.60 0.16
C LEU A 6 -2.37 -5.70 -0.79
N LYS A 7 -3.20 -6.71 -0.97
CA LYS A 7 -2.98 -7.68 -2.03
C LYS A 7 -3.74 -7.19 -3.24
N VAL A 8 -3.05 -6.96 -4.33
CA VAL A 8 -3.62 -6.33 -5.53
C VAL A 8 -3.44 -7.23 -6.73
N LYS A 9 -4.52 -7.48 -7.43
CA LYS A 9 -4.48 -8.23 -8.69
C LYS A 9 -4.52 -7.26 -9.86
N GLY A 10 -3.83 -7.59 -10.91
CA GLY A 10 -3.82 -6.80 -12.14
C GLY A 10 -2.57 -5.97 -12.35
N MET A 11 -1.67 -5.91 -11.36
CA MET A 11 -0.39 -5.25 -11.57
C MET A 11 0.48 -6.13 -12.44
N ALA A 12 0.88 -5.63 -13.59
CA ALA A 12 1.65 -6.42 -14.54
C ALA A 12 3.07 -5.93 -14.73
N CYS A 13 3.38 -4.71 -14.34
CA CYS A 13 4.71 -4.14 -14.61
C CYS A 13 4.98 -2.94 -13.70
N GLY A 14 6.17 -2.37 -13.83
CA GLY A 14 6.55 -1.23 -13.00
C GLY A 14 5.69 0.00 -13.18
N MET A 15 5.11 0.20 -14.35
CA MET A 15 4.21 1.33 -14.56
C MET A 15 2.96 1.21 -13.73
N CYS A 16 2.45 -0.01 -13.57
CA CYS A 16 1.29 -0.25 -12.73
C CYS A 16 1.61 0.08 -11.28
N GLU A 17 2.81 -0.25 -10.83
CA GLU A 17 3.27 0.10 -9.49
C GLU A 17 3.23 1.61 -9.28
N ALA A 18 3.74 2.35 -10.24
CA ALA A 18 3.77 3.81 -10.15
C ALA A 18 2.37 4.39 -10.11
N HIS A 19 1.46 3.87 -10.93
CA HIS A 19 0.08 4.33 -10.97
C HIS A 19 -0.61 4.14 -9.62
N ILE A 20 -0.43 2.98 -9.02
CA ILE A 20 -1.02 2.69 -7.73
C ILE A 20 -0.44 3.60 -6.65
N ASN A 21 0.89 3.73 -6.63
CA ASN A 21 1.56 4.60 -5.67
C ASN A 21 1.04 6.03 -5.76
N ASP A 22 0.90 6.55 -6.98
CA ASP A 22 0.42 7.92 -7.18
C ASP A 22 -1.01 8.09 -6.71
N GLU A 23 -1.87 7.12 -6.98
CA GLU A 23 -3.26 7.19 -6.54
C GLU A 23 -3.38 7.18 -5.03
N ILE A 24 -2.57 6.38 -4.38
CA ILE A 24 -2.55 6.34 -2.92
C ILE A 24 -2.10 7.69 -2.36
N ARG A 25 -1.03 8.25 -2.91
CA ARG A 25 -0.53 9.55 -2.45
C ARG A 25 -1.53 10.68 -2.67
N LYS A 26 -2.29 10.59 -3.76
CA LYS A 26 -3.26 11.60 -4.10
C LYS A 26 -4.46 11.60 -3.16
N ASN A 27 -4.88 10.43 -2.74
CA ASN A 27 -6.12 10.26 -2.00
C ASN A 27 -5.93 10.10 -0.49
N PHE A 28 -4.72 9.84 -0.04
CA PHE A 28 -4.44 9.60 1.38
C PHE A 28 -3.18 10.33 1.81
N ASN A 29 -3.16 10.73 3.07
CA ASN A 29 -1.98 11.34 3.64
C ASN A 29 -1.08 10.23 4.17
N VAL A 30 -0.09 9.84 3.36
CA VAL A 30 0.77 8.72 3.69
C VAL A 30 2.23 9.16 3.78
N LYS A 31 3.01 8.44 4.58
CA LYS A 31 4.44 8.70 4.71
C LYS A 31 5.24 8.00 3.63
N LYS A 32 4.78 6.80 3.25
CA LYS A 32 5.48 6.02 2.27
C LYS A 32 4.50 5.06 1.62
N VAL A 33 4.67 4.82 0.34
CA VAL A 33 3.91 3.80 -0.35
C VAL A 33 4.83 3.11 -1.34
N SER A 34 4.73 1.81 -1.42
CA SER A 34 5.55 1.02 -2.30
C SER A 34 4.73 -0.17 -2.83
N SER A 35 4.85 -0.45 -4.10
CA SER A 35 4.12 -1.52 -4.75
C SER A 35 5.08 -2.48 -5.43
N SER A 36 4.70 -3.76 -5.48
CA SER A 36 5.51 -4.77 -6.14
C SER A 36 4.60 -5.61 -7.03
N HIS A 37 4.80 -5.54 -8.34
CA HIS A 37 3.99 -6.32 -9.27
C HIS A 37 4.33 -7.80 -9.20
N THR A 38 5.55 -8.16 -8.85
CA THR A 38 5.94 -9.56 -8.74
C THR A 38 5.29 -10.22 -7.53
N LYS A 39 5.10 -9.48 -6.45
CA LYS A 39 4.43 -10.00 -5.25
C LYS A 39 2.94 -9.74 -5.26
N GLY A 40 2.48 -8.84 -6.11
CA GLY A 40 1.07 -8.45 -6.13
C GLY A 40 0.66 -7.73 -4.86
N GLU A 41 1.53 -6.87 -4.34
CA GLU A 41 1.30 -6.18 -3.06
C GLU A 41 1.59 -4.71 -3.14
N THR A 42 0.87 -3.94 -2.34
CA THR A 42 1.17 -2.53 -2.10
C THR A 42 1.26 -2.33 -0.58
N VAL A 43 2.34 -1.72 -0.13
CA VAL A 43 2.55 -1.44 1.29
C VAL A 43 2.49 0.05 1.51
N ILE A 44 1.67 0.47 2.47
CA ILE A 44 1.47 1.88 2.80
C ILE A 44 1.86 2.12 4.25
N ILE A 45 2.69 3.13 4.48
CA ILE A 45 3.06 3.55 5.82
C ILE A 45 2.40 4.89 6.07
N SER A 46 1.59 4.98 7.11
CA SER A 46 0.89 6.22 7.42
C SER A 46 0.76 6.40 8.92
N GLU A 47 0.46 7.62 9.36
CA GLU A 47 0.25 7.89 10.78
C GLU A 47 -1.10 7.40 11.24
N GLU A 48 -2.08 7.45 10.36
CA GLU A 48 -3.44 7.06 10.68
C GLU A 48 -3.89 5.89 9.83
N PRO A 49 -4.85 5.10 10.30
CA PRO A 49 -5.34 3.98 9.52
C PRO A 49 -5.92 4.40 8.18
N ILE A 50 -5.75 3.57 7.19
CA ILE A 50 -6.32 3.80 5.86
C ILE A 50 -7.70 3.16 5.84
N ASP A 51 -8.70 3.91 5.35
CA ASP A 51 -10.05 3.38 5.23
C ASP A 51 -10.08 2.31 4.15
N GLU A 52 -10.43 1.09 4.53
CA GLU A 52 -10.38 -0.05 3.61
C GLU A 52 -11.31 0.11 2.42
N ASP A 53 -12.53 0.57 2.68
CA ASP A 53 -13.48 0.73 1.59
C ASP A 53 -13.03 1.78 0.59
N THR A 54 -12.47 2.87 1.10
CA THR A 54 -11.99 3.95 0.24
C THR A 54 -10.80 3.49 -0.60
N VAL A 55 -9.85 2.78 0.01
CA VAL A 55 -8.67 2.34 -0.73
C VAL A 55 -9.05 1.30 -1.78
N LYS A 56 -9.98 0.42 -1.49
CA LYS A 56 -10.48 -0.53 -2.48
C LYS A 56 -11.09 0.19 -3.67
N ALA A 57 -11.90 1.21 -3.40
CA ALA A 57 -12.55 1.97 -4.46
C ALA A 57 -11.55 2.73 -5.32
N VAL A 58 -10.55 3.34 -4.69
CA VAL A 58 -9.52 4.09 -5.40
C VAL A 58 -8.72 3.18 -6.34
N ILE A 59 -8.33 2.02 -5.84
CA ILE A 59 -7.57 1.05 -6.62
C ILE A 59 -8.42 0.47 -7.74
N ALA A 60 -9.68 0.15 -7.44
CA ALA A 60 -10.60 -0.43 -8.43
C ALA A 60 -10.87 0.54 -9.57
N ALA A 61 -10.90 1.83 -9.29
CA ALA A 61 -11.13 2.85 -10.32
C ALA A 61 -10.02 2.86 -11.37
N LYS A 62 -8.85 2.32 -11.05
CA LYS A 62 -7.73 2.23 -11.98
C LYS A 62 -7.65 0.89 -12.69
N GLY A 63 -8.61 0.02 -12.45
CA GLY A 63 -8.65 -1.27 -13.14
C GLY A 63 -7.97 -2.41 -12.39
N TYR A 64 -7.61 -2.19 -11.13
CA TYR A 64 -6.97 -3.22 -10.31
C TYR A 64 -7.94 -3.68 -9.24
N THR A 65 -7.68 -4.86 -8.68
CA THR A 65 -8.56 -5.42 -7.66
C THR A 65 -7.78 -5.67 -6.37
N VAL A 66 -8.29 -5.14 -5.25
CA VAL A 66 -7.71 -5.43 -3.95
C VAL A 66 -8.39 -6.69 -3.42
N THR A 67 -7.61 -7.74 -3.19
CA THR A 67 -8.16 -9.02 -2.76
C THR A 67 -8.04 -9.24 -1.26
N ALA A 68 -7.13 -8.53 -0.60
CA ALA A 68 -6.97 -8.65 0.84
C ALA A 68 -6.29 -7.38 1.38
N ILE A 69 -6.59 -7.04 2.61
CA ILE A 69 -5.97 -5.91 3.29
C ILE A 69 -5.57 -6.36 4.68
N ALA A 70 -4.33 -6.06 5.07
CA ALA A 70 -3.85 -6.32 6.41
C ALA A 70 -3.21 -5.06 6.94
N ALA A 71 -3.60 -4.62 8.12
CA ALA A 71 -3.03 -3.43 8.74
C ALA A 71 -2.48 -3.79 10.10
N GLY A 72 -1.37 -3.18 10.47
CA GLY A 72 -0.76 -3.42 11.76
C GLY A 72 0.21 -2.32 12.13
N PRO A 73 0.79 -2.40 13.33
CA PRO A 73 1.75 -1.39 13.75
C PRO A 73 3.02 -1.48 12.92
N TYR A 74 3.57 -0.32 12.59
CA TYR A 74 4.84 -0.26 11.89
C TYR A 74 5.85 0.37 12.81
N GLU A 75 6.92 -0.37 13.09
CA GLU A 75 8.01 0.16 13.87
C GLU A 75 9.24 0.22 13.01
N LYS A 76 9.91 1.36 13.02
CA LYS A 76 11.13 1.49 12.35
C LYS A 76 12.15 0.84 13.19
N LYS A 77 12.52 -0.36 12.93
CA LYS A 77 13.43 -1.04 13.75
C LYS A 77 14.77 -0.64 13.50
N ARG A 78 15.45 -0.31 14.33
CA ARG A 78 16.74 0.05 14.18
C ARG A 78 17.63 -0.70 14.95
N PHE A 79 17.75 -0.97 15.32
CA PHE A 79 18.21 -1.65 16.04
C PHE A 79 18.39 -2.68 16.02
N SER A 80 18.34 -2.97 15.89
CA SER A 80 18.41 -3.83 15.82
C SER A 80 19.12 -4.22 15.89
N LEU A 81 19.56 -4.05 16.24
CA LEU A 81 20.24 -4.33 16.34
C LEU A 81 20.70 -4.69 16.79
N PHE A 82 20.75 -4.72 17.11
CA PHE A 82 21.21 -5.05 17.54
C PHE A 82 21.09 -5.55 17.81
N GLY A 83 20.46 -5.31 17.71
CA GLY A 83 20.39 -5.80 17.84
C GLY A 83 20.48 -6.08 17.87
#